data_81019301fe92c0b6d810887d8be82214
#
_entry.id   81019301fe92c0b6d810887d8be82214
#
_cell.length_a   1.000
_cell.length_b   1.000
_cell.length_c   1.000
_cell.angle_alpha   90.00
_cell.angle_beta   90.00
_cell.angle_gamma   90.00
#
_symmetry.space_group_name_H-M   'P 1'
#
loop_
_entity.id
_entity.type
_entity.pdbx_description
1 polymer ?
#
loop_
_entity_poly.entity_id
_entity_poly.type
_entity_poly.pdbx_seq_one_letter_code
_entity_poly.pdbx_strand_id
1 'polypeptide(L)'
;MIKHKDHFHGSDLEAIEKCYHIKKEDIISFSANVNPLGISYQLRSTLADNLDAITTYPDREYTALRTCIATYAGTQPENVIVGNGSTELISLFIQTKHPKKALVLGPTYSEYEREIALGGGTTLYYPLKEEHGFHMDVEDFCSHLSDQLELLVLCNPNNPTSTAITCSQ
;
A
#
# COMPACT_ATOMS: atom_id res chain seq x y z
N MET A 1 24.95 -1.96 -11.14
CA MET A 1 24.13 -0.72 -11.11
C MET A 1 22.74 -1.12 -11.60
N ILE A 2 21.82 -1.39 -10.68
CA ILE A 2 20.44 -1.75 -11.03
C ILE A 2 19.82 -0.48 -11.60
N LYS A 3 19.51 -0.47 -12.89
CA LYS A 3 18.66 0.57 -13.47
C LYS A 3 17.30 0.40 -12.81
N HIS A 4 16.97 1.25 -11.82
CA HIS A 4 15.60 1.44 -11.44
C HIS A 4 14.83 1.76 -12.72
N LYS A 5 13.93 0.85 -13.16
CA LYS A 5 12.84 1.25 -14.01
C LYS A 5 12.19 2.42 -13.28
N ASP A 6 12.14 3.59 -13.93
CA ASP A 6 11.41 4.72 -13.39
C ASP A 6 10.00 4.23 -13.13
N HIS A 7 9.70 3.91 -11.86
CA HIS A 7 8.36 3.61 -11.44
C HIS A 7 7.59 4.93 -11.50
N PHE A 8 6.96 5.15 -12.64
CA PHE A 8 6.12 6.30 -12.86
C PHE A 8 4.88 6.16 -11.97
N HIS A 9 4.90 6.82 -10.85
CA HIS A 9 3.72 6.92 -10.00
C HIS A 9 2.74 7.88 -10.67
N GLY A 10 1.53 7.42 -11.01
CA GLY A 10 0.52 8.26 -11.65
C GLY A 10 0.09 9.49 -10.84
N SER A 11 0.51 9.59 -9.57
CA SER A 11 0.34 10.78 -8.73
C SER A 11 1.45 11.82 -8.89
N ASP A 12 2.50 11.53 -9.66
CA ASP A 12 3.59 12.48 -9.91
C ASP A 12 3.21 13.44 -11.04
N LEU A 13 2.40 14.44 -10.68
CA LEU A 13 1.92 15.44 -11.63
C LEU A 13 3.05 16.31 -12.19
N GLU A 14 4.11 16.53 -11.44
CA GLU A 14 5.31 17.25 -11.87
C GLU A 14 6.05 16.49 -12.97
N ALA A 15 6.16 15.18 -12.87
CA ALA A 15 6.76 14.35 -13.92
C ALA A 15 5.90 14.34 -15.19
N ILE A 16 4.56 14.29 -15.04
CA ILE A 16 3.62 14.38 -16.16
C ILE A 16 3.73 15.74 -16.85
N GLU A 17 3.71 16.84 -16.11
CA GLU A 17 3.87 18.19 -16.63
C GLU A 17 5.14 18.31 -17.45
N LYS A 18 6.26 17.82 -16.91
CA LYS A 18 7.56 17.83 -17.60
C LYS A 18 7.59 16.97 -18.85
N CYS A 19 6.96 15.78 -18.81
CA CYS A 19 7.01 14.82 -19.91
C CYS A 19 6.09 15.25 -21.08
N TYR A 20 4.88 15.72 -20.75
CA TYR A 20 3.83 16.02 -21.74
C TYR A 20 3.64 17.50 -22.01
N HIS A 21 4.35 18.39 -21.30
CA HIS A 21 4.23 19.85 -21.41
C HIS A 21 2.80 20.37 -21.16
N ILE A 22 2.06 19.70 -20.32
CA ILE A 22 0.72 20.08 -19.86
C ILE A 22 0.86 20.60 -18.44
N LYS A 23 0.32 21.79 -18.16
CA LYS A 23 0.37 22.35 -16.80
C LYS A 23 -0.40 21.46 -15.82
N LYS A 24 0.15 21.25 -14.62
CA LYS A 24 -0.46 20.38 -13.61
C LYS A 24 -1.88 20.82 -13.21
N GLU A 25 -2.18 22.11 -13.25
CA GLU A 25 -3.53 22.63 -13.00
C GLU A 25 -4.56 22.25 -14.08
N ASP A 26 -4.10 21.87 -15.29
CA ASP A 26 -4.96 21.43 -16.39
C ASP A 26 -5.12 19.91 -16.45
N ILE A 27 -4.46 19.17 -15.52
CA ILE A 27 -4.51 17.70 -15.46
C ILE A 27 -5.69 17.25 -14.61
N ILE A 28 -6.60 16.49 -15.21
CA ILE A 28 -7.62 15.75 -14.47
C ILE A 28 -7.07 14.38 -14.14
N SER A 29 -6.66 14.17 -12.87
CA SER A 29 -6.02 12.93 -12.44
C SER A 29 -7.05 11.91 -11.99
N PHE A 30 -6.98 10.70 -12.58
CA PHE A 30 -7.69 9.49 -12.16
C PHE A 30 -6.74 8.43 -11.60
N SER A 31 -5.49 8.78 -11.33
CA SER A 31 -4.41 7.85 -11.01
C SER A 31 -4.14 7.67 -9.52
N ALA A 32 -4.69 8.53 -8.67
CA ALA A 32 -4.47 8.47 -7.23
C ALA A 32 -5.81 8.38 -6.47
N ASN A 33 -5.86 7.53 -5.45
CA ASN A 33 -7.01 7.38 -4.55
C ASN A 33 -7.06 8.54 -3.54
N VAL A 34 -7.23 9.76 -4.03
CA VAL A 34 -7.37 10.97 -3.22
C VAL A 34 -8.84 11.38 -3.18
N ASN A 35 -9.34 11.68 -1.99
CA ASN A 35 -10.71 12.18 -1.84
C ASN A 35 -10.87 13.55 -2.51
N PRO A 36 -11.62 13.66 -3.62
CA PRO A 36 -11.79 14.93 -4.33
C PRO A 36 -12.54 15.99 -3.53
N LEU A 37 -13.29 15.59 -2.49
CA LEU A 37 -14.00 16.50 -1.57
C LEU A 37 -13.06 17.08 -0.50
N GLY A 38 -11.81 16.61 -0.44
CA GLY A 38 -10.83 17.01 0.57
C GLY A 38 -11.18 16.49 1.97
N ILE A 39 -10.72 17.19 3.00
CA ILE A 39 -10.99 16.84 4.39
C ILE A 39 -12.29 17.46 4.88
N SER A 40 -13.00 16.77 5.80
CA SER A 40 -14.22 17.30 6.41
C SER A 40 -13.94 18.58 7.21
N TYR A 41 -14.97 19.43 7.36
CA TYR A 41 -14.88 20.63 8.20
C TYR A 41 -14.49 20.27 9.64
N GLN A 42 -15.07 19.19 10.19
CA GLN A 42 -14.78 18.75 11.56
C GLN A 42 -13.31 18.36 11.72
N LEU A 43 -12.73 17.61 10.77
CA LEU A 43 -11.31 17.26 10.82
C LEU A 43 -10.41 18.50 10.71
N ARG A 44 -10.78 19.45 9.83
CA ARG A 44 -10.05 20.71 9.68
C ARG A 44 -10.03 21.51 11.00
N SER A 45 -11.18 21.65 11.65
CA SER A 45 -11.30 22.34 12.95
C SER A 45 -10.48 21.64 14.01
N THR A 46 -10.61 20.31 14.13
CA THR A 46 -9.86 19.53 15.12
C THR A 46 -8.34 19.69 14.94
N LEU A 47 -7.83 19.67 13.69
CA LEU A 47 -6.41 19.89 13.43
C LEU A 47 -5.97 21.30 13.84
N ALA A 48 -6.77 22.33 13.51
CA ALA A 48 -6.47 23.71 13.87
C ALA A 48 -6.45 23.92 15.39
N ASP A 49 -7.40 23.33 16.11
CA ASP A 49 -7.53 23.45 17.56
C ASP A 49 -6.42 22.69 18.33
N ASN A 50 -5.70 21.79 17.65
CA ASN A 50 -4.64 20.96 18.25
C ASN A 50 -3.24 21.22 17.66
N LEU A 51 -3.03 22.34 16.99
CA LEU A 51 -1.73 22.68 16.40
C LEU A 51 -0.59 22.70 17.42
N ASP A 52 -0.87 23.07 18.66
CA ASP A 52 0.13 23.12 19.72
C ASP A 52 0.75 21.75 20.05
N ALA A 53 0.11 20.65 19.61
CA ALA A 53 0.66 19.31 19.76
C ALA A 53 2.04 19.14 19.08
N ILE A 54 2.35 19.94 18.04
CA ILE A 54 3.67 19.93 17.38
C ILE A 54 4.81 20.46 18.26
N THR A 55 4.51 21.14 19.35
CA THR A 55 5.49 21.70 20.28
C THR A 55 5.95 20.72 21.36
N THR A 56 5.34 19.55 21.41
CA THR A 56 5.63 18.51 22.41
C THR A 56 6.09 17.22 21.74
N TYR A 57 6.82 16.39 22.50
CA TYR A 57 7.14 15.04 22.02
C TYR A 57 5.88 14.19 22.01
N PRO A 58 5.68 13.38 20.94
CA PRO A 58 4.56 12.44 20.90
C PRO A 58 4.73 11.32 21.91
N ASP A 59 3.60 10.69 22.27
CA ASP A 59 3.60 9.44 23.02
C ASP A 59 4.32 8.35 22.21
N ARG A 60 5.43 7.82 22.74
CA ARG A 60 6.25 6.81 22.06
C ARG A 60 5.52 5.49 21.81
N GLU A 61 4.58 5.16 22.68
CA GLU A 61 3.81 3.92 22.60
C GLU A 61 2.54 4.09 21.76
N TYR A 62 2.22 5.30 21.35
CA TYR A 62 0.99 5.63 20.61
C TYR A 62 -0.27 5.07 21.28
N THR A 63 -0.33 5.10 22.62
CA THR A 63 -1.34 4.38 23.43
C THR A 63 -2.76 4.74 23.04
N ALA A 64 -3.08 6.04 22.99
CA ALA A 64 -4.42 6.51 22.62
C ALA A 64 -4.77 6.14 21.16
N LEU A 65 -3.83 6.33 20.23
CA LEU A 65 -4.03 6.00 18.81
C LEU A 65 -4.24 4.50 18.59
N ARG A 66 -3.40 3.67 19.19
CA ARG A 66 -3.53 2.20 19.09
C ARG A 66 -4.85 1.72 19.67
N THR A 67 -5.30 2.29 20.78
CA THR A 67 -6.61 1.97 21.40
C THR A 67 -7.76 2.34 20.46
N CYS A 68 -7.72 3.52 19.83
CA CYS A 68 -8.74 3.93 18.87
C CYS A 68 -8.78 3.02 17.64
N ILE A 69 -7.60 2.68 17.08
CA ILE A 69 -7.50 1.78 15.93
C ILE A 69 -8.00 0.38 16.31
N ALA A 70 -7.62 -0.14 17.47
CA ALA A 70 -8.07 -1.45 17.96
C ALA A 70 -9.59 -1.52 18.09
N THR A 71 -10.21 -0.47 18.63
CA THR A 71 -11.67 -0.36 18.72
C THR A 71 -12.32 -0.38 17.35
N TYR A 72 -11.77 0.40 16.39
CA TYR A 72 -12.26 0.44 15.01
C TYR A 72 -12.12 -0.90 14.31
N ALA A 73 -10.99 -1.60 14.50
CA ALA A 73 -10.69 -2.86 13.86
C ALA A 73 -11.25 -4.11 14.58
N GLY A 74 -11.88 -3.94 15.74
CA GLY A 74 -12.40 -5.06 16.51
C GLY A 74 -11.32 -5.98 17.08
N THR A 75 -10.17 -5.41 17.47
CA THR A 75 -9.02 -6.15 18.03
C THR A 75 -8.52 -5.55 19.34
N GLN A 76 -7.37 -6.01 19.83
CA GLN A 76 -6.72 -5.48 21.04
C GLN A 76 -5.60 -4.51 20.66
N PRO A 77 -5.29 -3.47 21.48
CA PRO A 77 -4.22 -2.51 21.20
C PRO A 77 -2.84 -3.15 21.00
N GLU A 78 -2.58 -4.30 21.62
CA GLU A 78 -1.33 -5.07 21.49
C GLU A 78 -1.13 -5.62 20.07
N ASN A 79 -2.23 -5.80 19.31
CA ASN A 79 -2.21 -6.30 17.93
C ASN A 79 -2.14 -5.15 16.90
N VAL A 80 -1.95 -3.91 17.36
CA VAL A 80 -1.90 -2.74 16.48
C VAL A 80 -0.48 -2.18 16.44
N ILE A 81 0.04 -2.04 15.24
CA ILE A 81 1.23 -1.26 14.96
C ILE A 81 0.84 -0.03 14.14
N VAL A 82 1.47 1.10 14.42
CA VAL A 82 1.20 2.36 13.72
C VAL A 82 2.43 2.82 12.96
N GLY A 83 2.20 3.50 11.84
CA GLY A 83 3.26 4.06 11.01
C GLY A 83 2.74 5.23 10.18
N ASN A 84 3.63 5.89 9.48
CA ASN A 84 3.32 7.02 8.62
C ASN A 84 2.84 6.54 7.25
N GLY A 85 1.63 6.00 7.24
CA GLY A 85 1.00 5.35 6.09
C GLY A 85 1.39 3.88 5.92
N SER A 86 0.66 3.20 5.03
CA SER A 86 0.85 1.77 4.78
C SER A 86 2.21 1.44 4.16
N THR A 87 2.80 2.33 3.38
CA THR A 87 4.11 2.11 2.75
C THR A 87 5.22 1.92 3.79
N GLU A 88 5.24 2.72 4.87
CA GLU A 88 6.20 2.52 5.96
C GLU A 88 6.02 1.15 6.61
N LEU A 89 4.78 0.75 6.90
CA LEU A 89 4.50 -0.53 7.54
C LEU A 89 4.87 -1.72 6.64
N ILE A 90 4.60 -1.63 5.33
CA ILE A 90 5.01 -2.62 4.34
C ILE A 90 6.54 -2.74 4.31
N SER A 91 7.22 -1.60 4.26
CA SER A 91 8.68 -1.54 4.27
C SER A 91 9.27 -2.18 5.53
N LEU A 92 8.79 -1.80 6.70
CA LEU A 92 9.24 -2.36 7.99
C LEU A 92 9.02 -3.87 8.07
N PHE A 93 7.85 -4.36 7.62
CA PHE A 93 7.55 -5.78 7.61
C PHE A 93 8.50 -6.56 6.70
N ILE A 94 8.70 -6.09 5.46
CA ILE A 94 9.58 -6.73 4.48
C ILE A 94 11.03 -6.67 4.96
N GLN A 95 11.48 -5.52 5.47
CA GLN A 95 12.84 -5.38 6.01
C GLN A 95 13.10 -6.27 7.23
N THR A 96 12.09 -6.51 8.06
CA THR A 96 12.23 -7.42 9.22
C THR A 96 12.34 -8.87 8.78
N LYS A 97 11.64 -9.27 7.73
CA LYS A 97 11.60 -10.65 7.23
C LYS A 97 12.72 -10.97 6.24
N HIS A 98 13.21 -9.97 5.51
CA HIS A 98 14.22 -10.12 4.45
C HIS A 98 13.96 -11.30 3.50
N PRO A 99 12.74 -11.43 2.93
CA PRO A 99 12.40 -12.57 2.11
C PRO A 99 13.28 -12.61 0.85
N LYS A 100 13.82 -13.77 0.54
CA LYS A 100 14.61 -13.97 -0.69
C LYS A 100 13.73 -14.20 -1.89
N LYS A 101 12.56 -14.79 -1.68
CA LYS A 101 11.60 -15.06 -2.73
C LYS A 101 10.18 -14.81 -2.24
N ALA A 102 9.48 -13.91 -2.91
CA ALA A 102 8.11 -13.55 -2.60
C ALA A 102 7.19 -13.79 -3.79
N LEU A 103 5.95 -14.21 -3.53
CA LEU A 103 4.88 -14.29 -4.53
C LEU A 103 3.89 -13.15 -4.27
N VAL A 104 3.55 -12.42 -5.31
CA VAL A 104 2.52 -11.37 -5.30
C VAL A 104 1.54 -11.56 -6.45
N LEU A 105 0.35 -11.01 -6.35
CA LEU A 105 -0.58 -10.94 -7.48
C LEU A 105 -0.09 -9.89 -8.49
N GLY A 106 -0.37 -10.05 -9.76
CA GLY A 106 -0.01 -9.08 -10.79
C GLY A 106 -1.13 -8.87 -11.82
N PRO A 107 -1.60 -7.63 -12.06
CA PRO A 107 -1.09 -6.37 -11.47
C PRO A 107 -1.53 -6.15 -10.02
N THR A 108 -0.67 -5.50 -9.23
CA THR A 108 -0.97 -5.09 -7.85
C THR A 108 -0.21 -3.82 -7.48
N TYR A 109 -0.29 -3.40 -6.23
CA TYR A 109 0.37 -2.19 -5.73
C TYR A 109 1.90 -2.32 -5.83
N SER A 110 2.52 -1.39 -6.54
CA SER A 110 3.94 -1.44 -6.92
C SER A 110 4.93 -1.41 -5.75
N GLU A 111 4.50 -0.89 -4.59
CA GLU A 111 5.38 -0.81 -3.41
C GLU A 111 5.77 -2.19 -2.87
N TYR A 112 4.97 -3.24 -3.09
CA TYR A 112 5.35 -4.59 -2.67
C TYR A 112 6.64 -5.06 -3.36
N GLU A 113 6.66 -5.01 -4.69
CA GLU A 113 7.86 -5.38 -5.47
C GLU A 113 9.05 -4.50 -5.11
N ARG A 114 8.81 -3.18 -5.01
CA ARG A 114 9.84 -2.21 -4.68
C ARG A 114 10.52 -2.54 -3.35
N GLU A 115 9.75 -2.75 -2.30
CA GLU A 115 10.31 -3.01 -0.96
C GLU A 115 10.98 -4.38 -0.88
N ILE A 116 10.46 -5.41 -1.56
CA ILE A 116 11.10 -6.72 -1.68
C ILE A 116 12.46 -6.58 -2.37
N ALA A 117 12.53 -5.84 -3.47
CA ALA A 117 13.76 -5.62 -4.22
C ALA A 117 14.78 -4.80 -3.40
N LEU A 118 14.36 -3.79 -2.66
CA LEU A 118 15.21 -3.02 -1.74
C LEU A 118 15.79 -3.91 -0.63
N GLY A 119 15.02 -4.89 -0.14
CA GLY A 119 15.47 -5.91 0.81
C GLY A 119 16.37 -6.99 0.20
N GLY A 120 16.67 -6.92 -1.11
CA GLY A 120 17.50 -7.91 -1.83
C GLY A 120 16.77 -9.20 -2.17
N GLY A 121 15.42 -9.20 -2.12
CA GLY A 121 14.57 -10.31 -2.53
C GLY A 121 14.21 -10.27 -4.01
N THR A 122 13.56 -11.34 -4.46
CA THR A 122 13.03 -11.49 -5.81
C THR A 122 11.51 -11.68 -5.73
N THR A 123 10.80 -10.92 -6.55
CA THR A 123 9.35 -11.02 -6.67
C THR A 123 8.97 -11.94 -7.82
N LEU A 124 8.11 -12.91 -7.54
CA LEU A 124 7.38 -13.70 -8.52
C LEU A 124 5.96 -13.16 -8.60
N TYR A 125 5.38 -13.18 -9.79
CA TYR A 125 4.01 -12.74 -10.02
C TYR A 125 3.09 -13.89 -10.37
N TYR A 126 1.95 -13.95 -9.69
CA TYR A 126 0.79 -14.69 -10.18
C TYR A 126 -0.02 -13.77 -11.07
N PRO A 127 -0.20 -14.08 -12.37
CA PRO A 127 -0.85 -13.17 -13.30
C PRO A 127 -2.37 -13.18 -13.12
N LEU A 128 -2.93 -12.01 -12.76
CA LEU A 128 -4.37 -11.78 -12.87
C LEU A 128 -4.68 -11.37 -14.30
N LYS A 129 -5.55 -12.12 -14.99
CA LYS A 129 -5.81 -11.94 -16.40
C LYS A 129 -7.06 -11.10 -16.67
N GLU A 130 -6.97 -10.18 -17.62
CA GLU A 130 -8.09 -9.33 -18.03
C GLU A 130 -9.28 -10.17 -18.54
N GLU A 131 -9.02 -11.23 -19.27
CA GLU A 131 -10.02 -12.15 -19.79
C GLU A 131 -10.86 -12.84 -18.69
N HIS A 132 -10.32 -12.89 -17.46
CA HIS A 132 -11.01 -13.38 -16.26
C HIS A 132 -11.47 -12.23 -15.34
N GLY A 133 -11.53 -11.00 -15.84
CA GLY A 133 -11.88 -9.82 -15.05
C GLY A 133 -10.94 -9.56 -13.88
N PHE A 134 -9.68 -9.97 -14.00
CA PHE A 134 -8.65 -9.91 -12.95
C PHE A 134 -9.00 -10.67 -11.66
N HIS A 135 -9.92 -11.65 -11.74
CA HIS A 135 -10.16 -12.55 -10.61
C HIS A 135 -9.09 -13.63 -10.53
N MET A 136 -8.72 -13.97 -9.31
CA MET A 136 -7.79 -15.06 -9.03
C MET A 136 -8.50 -16.41 -9.17
N ASP A 137 -7.89 -17.33 -9.91
CA ASP A 137 -8.26 -18.75 -9.87
C ASP A 137 -7.51 -19.38 -8.69
N VAL A 138 -8.24 -19.79 -7.67
CA VAL A 138 -7.68 -20.27 -6.41
C VAL A 138 -6.93 -21.59 -6.58
N GLU A 139 -7.44 -22.51 -7.38
CA GLU A 139 -6.79 -23.81 -7.60
C GLU A 139 -5.47 -23.62 -8.35
N ASP A 140 -5.50 -22.82 -9.43
CA ASP A 140 -4.31 -22.49 -10.19
C ASP A 140 -3.29 -21.71 -9.32
N PHE A 141 -3.76 -20.72 -8.55
CA PHE A 141 -2.91 -19.97 -7.64
C PHE A 141 -2.21 -20.88 -6.62
N CYS A 142 -2.94 -21.80 -6.00
CA CYS A 142 -2.38 -22.75 -5.04
C CYS A 142 -1.28 -23.62 -5.65
N SER A 143 -1.34 -23.91 -6.95
CA SER A 143 -0.30 -24.66 -7.66
C SER A 143 1.04 -23.90 -7.77
N HIS A 144 1.02 -22.57 -7.63
CA HIS A 144 2.21 -21.71 -7.63
C HIS A 144 2.87 -21.62 -6.27
N LEU A 145 2.22 -22.10 -5.20
CA LEU A 145 2.80 -22.11 -3.85
C LEU A 145 3.87 -23.20 -3.75
N SER A 146 4.98 -22.88 -3.15
CA SER A 146 6.08 -23.84 -2.92
C SER A 146 6.84 -23.50 -1.62
N ASP A 147 7.53 -24.48 -1.08
CA ASP A 147 8.39 -24.31 0.10
C ASP A 147 9.58 -23.35 -0.10
N GLN A 148 9.80 -22.92 -1.34
CA GLN A 148 10.83 -21.92 -1.66
C GLN A 148 10.35 -20.49 -1.46
N LEU A 149 9.04 -20.27 -1.29
CA LEU A 149 8.48 -18.96 -1.04
C LEU A 149 8.60 -18.62 0.45
N GLU A 150 9.14 -17.46 0.73
CA GLU A 150 9.32 -16.95 2.10
C GLU A 150 8.29 -15.87 2.45
N LEU A 151 7.65 -15.29 1.43
CA LEU A 151 6.60 -14.29 1.60
C LEU A 151 5.52 -14.45 0.53
N LEU A 152 4.28 -14.38 0.96
CA LEU A 152 3.11 -14.21 0.10
C LEU A 152 2.45 -12.88 0.42
N VAL A 153 2.19 -12.07 -0.62
CA VAL A 153 1.47 -10.79 -0.48
C VAL A 153 0.16 -10.85 -1.26
N LEU A 154 -0.94 -10.73 -0.54
CA LEU A 154 -2.29 -10.64 -1.09
C LEU A 154 -2.88 -9.27 -0.77
N CYS A 155 -3.11 -8.46 -1.79
CA CYS A 155 -3.80 -7.18 -1.67
C CYS A 155 -5.30 -7.43 -1.82
N ASN A 156 -6.08 -7.21 -0.76
CA ASN A 156 -7.51 -7.49 -0.77
C ASN A 156 -8.33 -6.38 -0.10
N PRO A 157 -9.22 -5.66 -0.82
CA PRO A 157 -9.38 -5.69 -2.28
C PRO A 157 -8.09 -5.29 -3.02
N ASN A 158 -7.87 -5.86 -4.21
CA ASN A 158 -6.64 -5.60 -4.95
C ASN A 158 -6.60 -4.19 -5.56
N ASN A 159 -5.48 -3.53 -5.44
CA ASN A 159 -5.18 -2.27 -6.12
C ASN A 159 -4.20 -2.55 -7.27
N PRO A 160 -4.54 -2.26 -8.56
CA PRO A 160 -5.61 -1.36 -9.00
C PRO A 160 -6.89 -2.07 -9.49
N THR A 161 -7.00 -3.40 -9.50
CA THR A 161 -8.09 -4.11 -10.19
C THR A 161 -9.43 -4.04 -9.47
N SER A 162 -9.45 -3.63 -8.19
CA SER A 162 -10.63 -3.58 -7.31
C SER A 162 -11.31 -4.94 -7.09
N THR A 163 -10.70 -6.03 -7.54
CA THR A 163 -11.20 -7.40 -7.29
C THR A 163 -10.94 -7.79 -5.85
N ALA A 164 -11.87 -8.55 -5.27
CA ALA A 164 -11.76 -9.02 -3.89
C ALA A 164 -11.80 -10.55 -3.85
N ILE A 165 -11.02 -11.10 -2.93
CA ILE A 165 -11.04 -12.51 -2.55
C ILE A 165 -12.02 -12.63 -1.38
N THR A 166 -12.97 -13.55 -1.47
CA THR A 166 -13.99 -13.80 -0.44
C THR A 166 -13.51 -14.81 0.58
N CYS A 167 -14.16 -14.85 1.75
CA CYS A 167 -13.84 -15.85 2.79
C CYS A 167 -14.07 -17.31 2.35
N SER A 168 -14.82 -17.55 1.27
CA SER A 168 -15.05 -18.88 0.70
C SER A 168 -13.99 -19.31 -0.32
N GLN A 169 -13.15 -18.39 -0.74
CA GLN A 169 -11.98 -18.61 -1.59
C GLN A 169 -10.71 -18.73 -0.76
#